data_9f391da2dc61636a58e93accd0528ec2
#
_entry.id   9f391da2dc61636a58e93accd0528ec2
#
_cell.length_a   1.000
_cell.length_b   1.000
_cell.length_c   1.000
_cell.angle_alpha   90.00
_cell.angle_beta   90.00
_cell.angle_gamma   90.00
#
_symmetry.space_group_name_H-M   'P 1'
#
loop_
_entity.id
_entity.type
_entity.pdbx_description
1 polymer ?
#
loop_
_entity_poly.entity_id
_entity_poly.type
_entity_poly.pdbx_seq_one_letter_code
_entity_poly.pdbx_strand_id
1 'polypeptide(L)'
;VKGEPENVSEWRVVMQQNQSLEITKVALDAMGGDYAPAEPVKGAVDAVNARSDIKVLLIGQEDVVRKELEKYTYPAEQIEVIHAEEVIETAEPPVNAIRKKKQSSIVVGMNMVKQKEADAFVSAGSSGAILVGGQVIVGRIKGIERPPLAPLIPTEKGVSLLIDCGANVDARASHLVQFAKMGSIYMEHVVGVKNPRVGIVNIGVEEEKGNALVKET
;
A
#
# COMPACT_ATOMS: atom_id res chain seq x y z
N VAL A 1 -18.29 29.52 -28.93
CA VAL A 1 -16.88 29.38 -28.48
C VAL A 1 -16.84 30.05 -27.13
N LYS A 2 -16.74 29.31 -26.04
CA LYS A 2 -16.50 29.88 -24.70
C LYS A 2 -15.04 30.31 -24.68
N GLY A 3 -14.80 31.59 -24.32
CA GLY A 3 -13.44 32.17 -24.24
C GLY A 3 -12.56 31.41 -23.24
N GLU A 4 -11.25 31.47 -23.46
CA GLU A 4 -10.28 30.93 -22.51
C GLU A 4 -10.35 31.67 -21.17
N PRO A 5 -10.14 30.97 -20.02
CA PRO A 5 -10.18 31.60 -18.70
C PRO A 5 -9.14 32.72 -18.56
N GLU A 6 -9.56 33.86 -18.04
CA GLU A 6 -8.72 35.08 -17.97
C GLU A 6 -7.78 35.15 -16.76
N ASN A 7 -7.95 34.25 -15.77
CA ASN A 7 -7.13 34.26 -14.55
C ASN A 7 -6.89 32.86 -13.94
N VAL A 8 -5.90 32.78 -13.03
CA VAL A 8 -5.45 31.53 -12.41
C VAL A 8 -6.56 30.86 -11.56
N SER A 9 -7.50 31.62 -11.00
CA SER A 9 -8.61 31.06 -10.23
C SER A 9 -9.65 30.38 -11.12
N GLU A 10 -9.90 30.92 -12.31
CA GLU A 10 -10.78 30.31 -13.30
C GLU A 10 -10.18 29.03 -13.90
N TRP A 11 -8.85 29.03 -14.16
CA TRP A 11 -8.13 27.80 -14.54
C TRP A 11 -8.21 26.72 -13.47
N ARG A 12 -8.15 27.08 -12.19
CA ARG A 12 -8.34 26.11 -11.09
C ARG A 12 -9.74 25.50 -11.10
N VAL A 13 -10.78 26.32 -11.32
CA VAL A 13 -12.17 25.84 -11.42
C VAL A 13 -12.37 24.97 -12.65
N VAL A 14 -11.82 25.34 -13.79
CA VAL A 14 -11.87 24.55 -15.04
C VAL A 14 -11.10 23.23 -14.88
N MET A 15 -9.94 23.25 -14.23
CA MET A 15 -9.18 22.02 -13.93
C MET A 15 -9.89 21.12 -12.91
N GLN A 16 -10.58 21.69 -11.93
CA GLN A 16 -11.42 20.91 -10.99
C GLN A 16 -12.69 20.36 -11.65
N GLN A 17 -13.27 21.05 -12.64
CA GLN A 17 -14.42 20.58 -13.39
C GLN A 17 -14.11 19.59 -14.51
N ASN A 18 -12.87 19.61 -15.03
CA ASN A 18 -12.37 18.66 -16.04
C ASN A 18 -11.62 17.45 -15.47
N GLN A 19 -11.42 17.36 -14.16
CA GLN A 19 -11.14 16.09 -13.53
C GLN A 19 -12.45 15.28 -13.57
N SER A 20 -12.67 14.53 -14.65
CA SER A 20 -13.37 13.26 -14.55
C SER A 20 -12.75 12.58 -13.32
N LEU A 21 -13.52 12.34 -12.26
CA LEU A 21 -13.04 11.63 -11.07
C LEU A 21 -12.40 10.34 -11.58
N GLU A 22 -11.08 10.34 -11.65
CA GLU A 22 -10.32 9.17 -12.09
C GLU A 22 -10.53 8.14 -10.99
N ILE A 23 -11.32 7.10 -11.31
CA ILE A 23 -11.70 6.08 -10.32
C ILE A 23 -10.43 5.30 -9.96
N THR A 24 -10.00 5.42 -8.72
CA THR A 24 -8.88 4.65 -8.19
C THR A 24 -9.30 3.19 -7.98
N LYS A 25 -8.64 2.27 -8.66
CA LYS A 25 -8.89 0.83 -8.54
C LYS A 25 -8.00 0.22 -7.46
N VAL A 26 -8.62 -0.33 -6.43
CA VAL A 26 -7.90 -0.97 -5.32
C VAL A 26 -8.11 -2.48 -5.36
N ALA A 27 -7.06 -3.23 -5.60
CA ALA A 27 -7.04 -4.67 -5.44
C ALA A 27 -6.98 -5.01 -3.94
N LEU A 28 -8.01 -5.68 -3.41
CA LEU A 28 -8.13 -6.05 -2.01
C LEU A 28 -8.12 -7.57 -1.85
N ASP A 29 -7.18 -8.07 -1.06
CA ASP A 29 -7.11 -9.47 -0.65
C ASP A 29 -8.27 -9.80 0.31
N ALA A 30 -9.27 -10.51 -0.20
CA ALA A 30 -10.43 -10.93 0.59
C ALA A 30 -10.13 -12.11 1.53
N MET A 31 -9.00 -12.79 1.31
CA MET A 31 -8.63 -14.02 2.03
C MET A 31 -7.52 -13.78 3.07
N GLY A 32 -7.03 -12.54 3.19
CA GLY A 32 -5.96 -12.17 4.12
C GLY A 32 -6.47 -11.70 5.48
N GLY A 33 -5.82 -12.16 6.55
CA GLY A 33 -6.12 -11.81 7.93
C GLY A 33 -6.91 -12.86 8.69
N ASP A 34 -6.91 -12.72 10.02
CA ASP A 34 -7.48 -13.73 10.94
C ASP A 34 -9.00 -13.88 10.82
N TYR A 35 -9.68 -12.85 10.32
CA TYR A 35 -11.14 -12.82 10.18
C TYR A 35 -11.58 -12.75 8.71
N ALA A 36 -10.73 -13.20 7.80
CA ALA A 36 -11.10 -13.29 6.39
C ALA A 36 -12.14 -14.43 6.17
N PRO A 37 -13.08 -14.28 5.23
CA PRO A 37 -13.29 -13.11 4.37
C PRO A 37 -14.16 -12.01 4.98
N ALA A 38 -14.74 -12.20 6.16
CA ALA A 38 -15.76 -11.32 6.72
C ALA A 38 -15.29 -9.87 6.86
N GLU A 39 -14.17 -9.62 7.53
CA GLU A 39 -13.68 -8.25 7.75
C GLU A 39 -13.15 -7.58 6.47
N PRO A 40 -12.36 -8.23 5.59
CA PRO A 40 -11.98 -7.62 4.32
C PRO A 40 -13.19 -7.27 3.44
N VAL A 41 -14.19 -8.15 3.34
CA VAL A 41 -15.40 -7.89 2.56
C VAL A 41 -16.20 -6.74 3.15
N LYS A 42 -16.38 -6.72 4.49
CA LYS A 42 -17.04 -5.62 5.18
C LYS A 42 -16.31 -4.29 4.94
N GLY A 43 -14.98 -4.30 5.06
CA GLY A 43 -14.15 -3.12 4.83
C GLY A 43 -14.28 -2.58 3.39
N ALA A 44 -14.35 -3.48 2.39
CA ALA A 44 -14.63 -3.10 1.00
C ALA A 44 -15.97 -2.39 0.86
N VAL A 45 -17.03 -2.97 1.44
CA VAL A 45 -18.38 -2.40 1.43
C VAL A 45 -18.43 -1.04 2.12
N ASP A 46 -17.84 -0.92 3.31
CA ASP A 46 -17.79 0.34 4.04
C ASP A 46 -17.05 1.43 3.23
N ALA A 47 -15.97 1.07 2.54
CA ALA A 47 -15.19 1.99 1.73
C ALA A 47 -15.97 2.52 0.52
N VAL A 48 -16.65 1.66 -0.25
CA VAL A 48 -17.42 2.10 -1.43
C VAL A 48 -18.71 2.82 -1.05
N ASN A 49 -19.29 2.53 0.10
CA ASN A 49 -20.42 3.28 0.63
C ASN A 49 -20.02 4.69 1.11
N ALA A 50 -18.76 4.87 1.51
CA ALA A 50 -18.26 6.17 1.96
C ALA A 50 -17.66 7.02 0.83
N ARG A 51 -17.25 6.41 -0.31
CA ARG A 51 -16.53 7.07 -1.40
C ARG A 51 -17.01 6.60 -2.76
N SER A 52 -17.24 7.55 -3.65
CA SER A 52 -17.64 7.28 -5.05
C SER A 52 -16.49 7.28 -6.04
N ASP A 53 -15.28 7.66 -5.62
CA ASP A 53 -14.07 7.79 -6.43
C ASP A 53 -13.14 6.57 -6.39
N ILE A 54 -13.61 5.46 -5.80
CA ILE A 54 -12.88 4.20 -5.74
C ILE A 54 -13.69 3.04 -6.34
N LYS A 55 -12.98 2.07 -6.90
CA LYS A 55 -13.51 0.75 -7.25
C LYS A 55 -12.66 -0.31 -6.57
N VAL A 56 -13.27 -1.24 -5.85
CA VAL A 56 -12.59 -2.35 -5.18
C VAL A 56 -12.65 -3.60 -6.05
N LEU A 57 -11.47 -4.14 -6.37
CA LEU A 57 -11.30 -5.45 -7.01
C LEU A 57 -11.04 -6.46 -5.88
N LEU A 58 -12.10 -7.15 -5.46
CA LEU A 58 -12.11 -8.00 -4.27
C LEU A 58 -11.67 -9.42 -4.66
N ILE A 59 -10.46 -9.80 -4.24
CA ILE A 59 -9.75 -10.99 -4.74
C ILE A 59 -9.84 -12.13 -3.74
N GLY A 60 -10.38 -13.27 -4.15
CA GLY A 60 -10.49 -14.44 -3.30
C GLY A 60 -11.28 -15.58 -3.95
N GLN A 61 -11.59 -16.59 -3.16
CA GLN A 61 -12.45 -17.70 -3.60
C GLN A 61 -13.85 -17.16 -3.88
N GLU A 62 -14.23 -17.11 -5.14
CA GLU A 62 -15.40 -16.37 -5.63
C GLU A 62 -16.68 -16.71 -4.87
N ASP A 63 -16.97 -17.99 -4.68
CA ASP A 63 -18.21 -18.44 -4.00
C ASP A 63 -18.24 -17.95 -2.54
N VAL A 64 -17.09 -17.98 -1.87
CA VAL A 64 -16.94 -17.56 -0.47
C VAL A 64 -17.13 -16.04 -0.35
N VAL A 65 -16.48 -15.29 -1.25
CA VAL A 65 -16.56 -13.82 -1.27
C VAL A 65 -17.96 -13.34 -1.63
N ARG A 66 -18.60 -13.94 -2.66
CA ARG A 66 -19.97 -13.57 -3.06
C ARG A 66 -20.98 -13.84 -1.95
N LYS A 67 -20.88 -15.00 -1.28
CA LYS A 67 -21.75 -15.34 -0.14
C LYS A 67 -21.61 -14.34 1.01
N GLU A 68 -20.40 -13.84 1.24
CA GLU A 68 -20.17 -12.80 2.26
C GLU A 68 -20.78 -11.46 1.84
N LEU A 69 -20.63 -11.05 0.57
CA LEU A 69 -21.20 -9.85 0.00
C LEU A 69 -22.74 -9.80 0.05
N GLU A 70 -23.43 -10.95 -0.03
CA GLU A 70 -24.89 -11.04 0.08
C GLU A 70 -25.46 -10.45 1.38
N LYS A 71 -24.63 -10.32 2.41
CA LYS A 71 -25.02 -9.75 3.72
C LYS A 71 -25.13 -8.22 3.70
N TYR A 72 -24.68 -7.56 2.62
CA TYR A 72 -24.50 -6.11 2.59
C TYR A 72 -25.19 -5.46 1.40
N THR A 73 -25.47 -4.17 1.53
CA THR A 73 -25.92 -3.30 0.44
C THR A 73 -24.80 -2.35 0.06
N TYR A 74 -24.46 -2.29 -1.22
CA TYR A 74 -23.39 -1.46 -1.75
C TYR A 74 -23.63 -1.12 -3.24
N PRO A 75 -22.99 -0.07 -3.79
CA PRO A 75 -23.01 0.21 -5.23
C PRO A 75 -22.32 -0.91 -6.02
N ALA A 76 -23.10 -1.70 -6.77
CA ALA A 76 -22.64 -2.91 -7.43
C ALA A 76 -21.51 -2.64 -8.45
N GLU A 77 -21.49 -1.46 -9.07
CA GLU A 77 -20.47 -1.04 -10.04
C GLU A 77 -19.11 -0.74 -9.41
N GLN A 78 -19.07 -0.51 -8.09
CA GLN A 78 -17.83 -0.20 -7.36
C GLN A 78 -17.13 -1.42 -6.75
N ILE A 79 -17.76 -2.60 -6.74
CA ILE A 79 -17.11 -3.85 -6.30
C ILE A 79 -17.12 -4.87 -7.44
N GLU A 80 -15.96 -5.39 -7.75
CA GLU A 80 -15.78 -6.49 -8.70
C GLU A 80 -15.08 -7.66 -8.00
N VAL A 81 -15.63 -8.86 -8.09
CA VAL A 81 -15.02 -10.06 -7.50
C VAL A 81 -14.09 -10.70 -8.52
N ILE A 82 -12.83 -10.86 -8.14
CA ILE A 82 -11.78 -11.50 -8.94
C ILE A 82 -11.47 -12.85 -8.30
N HIS A 83 -11.65 -13.93 -9.06
CA HIS A 83 -11.40 -15.28 -8.55
C HIS A 83 -9.92 -15.52 -8.26
N ALA A 84 -9.63 -16.07 -7.08
CA ALA A 84 -8.34 -16.60 -6.69
C ALA A 84 -8.55 -17.87 -5.86
N GLU A 85 -8.04 -18.99 -6.38
CA GLU A 85 -8.31 -20.32 -5.84
C GLU A 85 -7.54 -20.60 -4.54
N GLU A 86 -6.30 -20.09 -4.46
CA GLU A 86 -5.35 -20.43 -3.40
C GLU A 86 -5.26 -19.31 -2.34
N VAL A 87 -4.94 -19.71 -1.10
CA VAL A 87 -4.69 -18.79 0.03
C VAL A 87 -3.27 -19.01 0.53
N ILE A 88 -2.53 -17.93 0.78
CA ILE A 88 -1.24 -17.97 1.46
C ILE A 88 -1.48 -17.75 2.95
N GLU A 89 -1.18 -18.77 3.75
CA GLU A 89 -1.30 -18.70 5.20
C GLU A 89 -0.17 -17.89 5.84
N THR A 90 -0.44 -17.26 6.98
CA THR A 90 0.54 -16.40 7.69
C THR A 90 1.82 -17.15 8.08
N ALA A 91 1.70 -18.44 8.42
CA ALA A 91 2.82 -19.28 8.84
C ALA A 91 3.64 -19.87 7.68
N GLU A 92 3.21 -19.71 6.43
CA GLU A 92 3.94 -20.27 5.29
C GLU A 92 5.25 -19.51 5.01
N PRO A 93 6.34 -20.22 4.63
CA PRO A 93 7.56 -19.57 4.18
C PRO A 93 7.31 -18.67 2.95
N PRO A 94 7.47 -17.34 3.07
CA PRO A 94 6.99 -16.38 2.07
C PRO A 94 7.51 -16.62 0.65
N VAL A 95 8.80 -16.92 0.50
CA VAL A 95 9.44 -17.16 -0.81
C VAL A 95 8.84 -18.38 -1.50
N ASN A 96 8.61 -19.45 -0.74
CA ASN A 96 8.01 -20.67 -1.28
C ASN A 96 6.54 -20.46 -1.63
N ALA A 97 5.79 -19.77 -0.78
CA ALA A 97 4.38 -19.47 -0.99
C ALA A 97 4.17 -18.67 -2.29
N ILE A 98 4.88 -17.54 -2.45
CA ILE A 98 4.80 -16.70 -3.66
C ILE A 98 5.25 -17.46 -4.92
N ARG A 99 6.22 -18.36 -4.80
CA ARG A 99 6.69 -19.16 -5.96
C ARG A 99 5.71 -20.24 -6.37
N LYS A 100 5.06 -20.91 -5.42
CA LYS A 100 4.20 -22.08 -5.67
C LYS A 100 2.74 -21.70 -5.87
N LYS A 101 2.17 -20.83 -5.04
CA LYS A 101 0.74 -20.46 -5.05
C LYS A 101 0.47 -19.29 -6.01
N LYS A 102 0.51 -19.59 -7.30
CA LYS A 102 0.35 -18.55 -8.35
C LYS A 102 -1.07 -18.01 -8.46
N GLN A 103 -2.05 -18.78 -8.00
CA GLN A 103 -3.47 -18.43 -7.98
C GLN A 103 -3.92 -17.93 -6.59
N SER A 104 -2.98 -17.52 -5.73
CA SER A 104 -3.34 -16.91 -4.45
C SER A 104 -3.78 -15.47 -4.62
N SER A 105 -4.69 -15.02 -3.75
CA SER A 105 -5.19 -13.64 -3.72
C SER A 105 -4.06 -12.60 -3.71
N ILE A 106 -2.99 -12.84 -2.95
CA ILE A 106 -1.80 -11.98 -2.90
C ILE A 106 -1.10 -11.92 -4.27
N VAL A 107 -0.84 -13.07 -4.91
CA VAL A 107 -0.12 -13.11 -6.19
C VAL A 107 -0.97 -12.53 -7.32
N VAL A 108 -2.25 -12.83 -7.36
CA VAL A 108 -3.21 -12.26 -8.33
C VAL A 108 -3.26 -10.74 -8.19
N GLY A 109 -3.50 -10.22 -6.98
CA GLY A 109 -3.60 -8.79 -6.74
C GLY A 109 -2.32 -8.02 -7.08
N MET A 110 -1.15 -8.56 -6.74
CA MET A 110 0.12 -7.94 -7.11
C MET A 110 0.38 -7.94 -8.61
N ASN A 111 -0.05 -8.97 -9.34
CA ASN A 111 0.03 -8.98 -10.80
C ASN A 111 -0.89 -7.92 -11.40
N MET A 112 -2.08 -7.69 -10.87
CA MET A 112 -2.98 -6.63 -11.32
C MET A 112 -2.34 -5.25 -11.18
N VAL A 113 -1.64 -4.98 -10.06
CA VAL A 113 -0.88 -3.74 -9.89
C VAL A 113 0.27 -3.63 -10.90
N LYS A 114 1.03 -4.72 -11.11
CA LYS A 114 2.10 -4.74 -12.11
C LYS A 114 1.61 -4.47 -13.53
N GLN A 115 0.44 -4.99 -13.88
CA GLN A 115 -0.18 -4.85 -15.19
C GLN A 115 -0.96 -3.53 -15.34
N LYS A 116 -1.02 -2.71 -14.28
CA LYS A 116 -1.80 -1.47 -14.21
C LYS A 116 -3.32 -1.68 -14.36
N GLU A 117 -3.79 -2.84 -13.98
CA GLU A 117 -5.23 -3.14 -13.87
C GLU A 117 -5.79 -2.64 -12.54
N ALA A 118 -4.92 -2.50 -11.53
CA ALA A 118 -5.19 -1.86 -10.25
C ALA A 118 -4.09 -0.85 -9.92
N ASP A 119 -4.46 0.23 -9.20
CA ASP A 119 -3.57 1.31 -8.78
C ASP A 119 -2.89 1.00 -7.45
N ALA A 120 -3.52 0.17 -6.61
CA ALA A 120 -3.01 -0.25 -5.30
C ALA A 120 -3.40 -1.68 -4.98
N PHE A 121 -2.63 -2.31 -4.08
CA PHE A 121 -2.94 -3.60 -3.47
C PHE A 121 -2.99 -3.46 -1.95
N VAL A 122 -4.04 -3.98 -1.32
CA VAL A 122 -4.26 -3.96 0.12
C VAL A 122 -4.48 -5.40 0.61
N SER A 123 -3.84 -5.77 1.69
CA SER A 123 -3.99 -7.10 2.31
C SER A 123 -3.71 -7.02 3.81
N ALA A 124 -4.47 -7.78 4.59
CA ALA A 124 -4.22 -8.05 6.00
C ALA A 124 -3.58 -9.43 6.23
N GLY A 125 -3.10 -10.08 5.16
CA GLY A 125 -2.47 -11.39 5.19
C GLY A 125 -0.99 -11.37 5.56
N SER A 126 -0.23 -12.37 5.10
CA SER A 126 1.19 -12.53 5.41
C SER A 126 2.04 -11.35 4.93
N SER A 127 2.54 -10.53 5.86
CA SER A 127 3.43 -9.40 5.57
C SER A 127 4.72 -9.83 4.86
N GLY A 128 5.24 -11.00 5.19
CA GLY A 128 6.39 -11.59 4.51
C GLY A 128 6.09 -11.92 3.04
N ALA A 129 4.93 -12.50 2.75
CA ALA A 129 4.50 -12.79 1.37
C ALA A 129 4.26 -11.50 0.59
N ILE A 130 3.67 -10.47 1.21
CA ILE A 130 3.48 -9.15 0.60
C ILE A 130 4.83 -8.52 0.25
N LEU A 131 5.80 -8.55 1.17
CA LEU A 131 7.15 -8.01 0.92
C LEU A 131 7.86 -8.74 -0.22
N VAL A 132 7.85 -10.09 -0.21
CA VAL A 132 8.48 -10.90 -1.27
C VAL A 132 7.77 -10.69 -2.60
N GLY A 133 6.44 -10.71 -2.63
CA GLY A 133 5.65 -10.47 -3.83
C GLY A 133 5.87 -9.07 -4.40
N GLY A 134 5.92 -8.05 -3.55
CA GLY A 134 6.25 -6.69 -3.94
C GLY A 134 7.61 -6.61 -4.64
N GLN A 135 8.62 -7.30 -4.10
CA GLN A 135 9.97 -7.32 -4.71
C GLN A 135 10.04 -8.07 -6.04
N VAL A 136 9.41 -9.25 -6.15
CA VAL A 136 9.63 -10.14 -7.29
C VAL A 136 8.54 -10.05 -8.37
N ILE A 137 7.33 -9.61 -8.01
CA ILE A 137 6.21 -9.46 -8.95
C ILE A 137 6.10 -8.01 -9.41
N VAL A 138 5.84 -7.07 -8.49
CA VAL A 138 5.70 -5.65 -8.81
C VAL A 138 7.06 -5.06 -9.24
N GLY A 139 8.11 -5.40 -8.51
CA GLY A 139 9.47 -4.97 -8.79
C GLY A 139 9.91 -3.80 -7.91
N ARG A 140 11.23 -3.59 -7.84
CA ARG A 140 11.83 -2.50 -7.09
C ARG A 140 12.05 -1.27 -7.98
N ILE A 141 11.98 -0.10 -7.41
CA ILE A 141 12.43 1.13 -8.07
C ILE A 141 13.92 0.99 -8.38
N LYS A 142 14.32 1.37 -9.59
CA LYS A 142 15.73 1.29 -10.03
C LYS A 142 16.64 2.06 -9.07
N GLY A 143 17.68 1.41 -8.59
CA GLY A 143 18.64 1.98 -7.63
C GLY A 143 18.29 1.72 -6.16
N ILE A 144 17.09 1.22 -5.84
CA ILE A 144 16.71 0.84 -4.47
C ILE A 144 17.15 -0.61 -4.22
N GLU A 145 17.98 -0.80 -3.19
CA GLU A 145 18.52 -2.12 -2.84
C GLU A 145 17.49 -2.99 -2.13
N ARG A 146 16.74 -2.41 -1.20
CA ARG A 146 15.68 -3.10 -0.44
C ARG A 146 14.47 -2.21 -0.20
N PRO A 147 13.24 -2.71 -0.38
CA PRO A 147 12.04 -1.99 0.03
C PRO A 147 11.90 -2.08 1.56
N PRO A 148 11.58 -0.98 2.23
CA PRO A 148 11.27 -0.95 3.66
C PRO A 148 9.77 -1.13 3.92
N LEU A 149 9.43 -1.52 5.15
CA LEU A 149 8.10 -1.33 5.71
C LEU A 149 8.05 0.03 6.41
N ALA A 150 7.10 0.88 6.03
CA ALA A 150 7.10 2.29 6.43
C ALA A 150 5.71 2.77 6.90
N PRO A 151 5.25 2.40 8.10
CA PRO A 151 4.00 2.87 8.65
C PRO A 151 4.05 4.33 9.09
N LEU A 152 2.92 5.03 8.93
CA LEU A 152 2.67 6.32 9.54
C LEU A 152 2.24 6.12 11.01
N ILE A 153 2.97 6.75 11.93
CA ILE A 153 2.70 6.69 13.37
C ILE A 153 2.07 8.02 13.80
N PRO A 154 0.88 8.00 14.43
CA PRO A 154 0.28 9.21 14.97
C PRO A 154 1.11 9.75 16.15
N THR A 155 1.24 11.06 16.20
CA THR A 155 1.92 11.80 17.26
C THR A 155 1.04 12.93 17.76
N GLU A 156 1.40 13.57 18.88
CA GLU A 156 0.66 14.72 19.41
C GLU A 156 0.55 15.89 18.42
N LYS A 157 1.48 16.02 17.48
CA LYS A 157 1.58 17.14 16.53
C LYS A 157 1.33 16.75 15.07
N GLY A 158 0.78 15.56 14.82
CA GLY A 158 0.53 15.05 13.47
C GLY A 158 0.98 13.61 13.29
N VAL A 159 1.74 13.33 12.24
CA VAL A 159 2.22 11.98 11.93
C VAL A 159 3.73 11.96 11.74
N SER A 160 4.35 10.83 12.06
CA SER A 160 5.74 10.51 11.75
C SER A 160 5.81 9.22 10.94
N LEU A 161 6.72 9.15 9.99
CA LEU A 161 6.99 7.91 9.25
C LEU A 161 8.11 7.13 9.97
N LEU A 162 7.81 5.92 10.43
CA LEU A 162 8.84 4.99 10.91
C LEU A 162 9.29 4.11 9.75
N ILE A 163 10.60 4.15 9.44
CA ILE A 163 11.17 3.46 8.29
C ILE A 163 12.58 2.93 8.61
N ASP A 164 12.92 1.69 8.55
CA ASP A 164 12.14 0.49 8.29
C ASP A 164 11.52 -0.05 9.59
N CYS A 165 10.36 -0.68 9.47
CA CYS A 165 9.64 -1.26 10.61
C CYS A 165 9.60 -2.80 10.50
N GLY A 166 10.78 -3.45 10.43
CA GLY A 166 10.91 -4.89 10.54
C GLY A 166 10.90 -5.70 9.24
N ALA A 167 10.88 -5.07 8.07
CA ALA A 167 11.01 -5.78 6.79
C ALA A 167 12.46 -6.24 6.54
N ASN A 168 13.44 -5.52 7.07
CA ASN A 168 14.88 -5.78 6.88
C ASN A 168 15.57 -5.96 8.22
N VAL A 169 15.83 -7.21 8.61
CA VAL A 169 16.50 -7.55 9.88
C VAL A 169 17.97 -7.09 9.87
N ASP A 170 18.67 -7.31 8.74
CA ASP A 170 20.08 -6.98 8.58
C ASP A 170 20.25 -5.77 7.65
N ALA A 171 19.89 -4.58 8.12
CA ALA A 171 20.10 -3.35 7.38
C ALA A 171 21.59 -2.95 7.37
N ARG A 172 22.03 -2.34 6.26
CA ARG A 172 23.35 -1.71 6.11
C ARG A 172 23.19 -0.20 6.10
N ALA A 173 24.26 0.55 6.30
CA ALA A 173 24.24 2.01 6.23
C ALA A 173 23.67 2.53 4.90
N SER A 174 24.04 1.92 3.75
CA SER A 174 23.48 2.25 2.44
C SER A 174 21.95 2.11 2.39
N HIS A 175 21.39 1.09 3.06
CA HIS A 175 19.92 0.92 3.15
C HIS A 175 19.28 2.03 3.96
N LEU A 176 19.86 2.38 5.14
CA LEU A 176 19.33 3.45 5.99
C LEU A 176 19.32 4.81 5.27
N VAL A 177 20.39 5.11 4.53
CA VAL A 177 20.46 6.33 3.69
C VAL A 177 19.36 6.31 2.60
N GLN A 178 19.12 5.16 1.96
CA GLN A 178 18.03 5.02 0.98
C GLN A 178 16.65 5.16 1.66
N PHE A 179 16.45 4.60 2.83
CA PHE A 179 15.21 4.72 3.61
C PHE A 179 14.94 6.17 4.00
N ALA A 180 15.97 6.91 4.44
CA ALA A 180 15.87 8.33 4.74
C ALA A 180 15.39 9.15 3.52
N LYS A 181 15.98 8.91 2.34
CA LYS A 181 15.58 9.57 1.09
C LYS A 181 14.14 9.21 0.69
N MET A 182 13.78 7.93 0.71
CA MET A 182 12.42 7.48 0.39
C MET A 182 11.39 8.04 1.36
N GLY A 183 11.70 8.02 2.66
CA GLY A 183 10.85 8.58 3.70
C GLY A 183 10.63 10.08 3.53
N SER A 184 11.67 10.84 3.20
CA SER A 184 11.56 12.28 2.94
C SER A 184 10.66 12.58 1.76
N ILE A 185 10.85 11.87 0.64
CA ILE A 185 10.01 12.03 -0.57
C ILE A 185 8.54 11.67 -0.26
N TYR A 186 8.31 10.58 0.46
CA TYR A 186 6.97 10.15 0.84
C TYR A 186 6.27 11.18 1.74
N MET A 187 6.95 11.65 2.78
CA MET A 187 6.41 12.65 3.70
C MET A 187 6.10 13.97 3.00
N GLU A 188 6.94 14.39 2.05
CA GLU A 188 6.73 15.63 1.32
C GLU A 188 5.61 15.55 0.29
N HIS A 189 5.61 14.51 -0.55
CA HIS A 189 4.72 14.43 -1.71
C HIS A 189 3.40 13.68 -1.45
N VAL A 190 3.38 12.75 -0.50
CA VAL A 190 2.18 11.98 -0.16
C VAL A 190 1.48 12.55 1.07
N VAL A 191 2.23 12.82 2.14
CA VAL A 191 1.67 13.33 3.40
C VAL A 191 1.54 14.87 3.40
N GLY A 192 2.32 15.57 2.59
CA GLY A 192 2.28 17.03 2.45
C GLY A 192 3.11 17.79 3.49
N VAL A 193 4.00 17.11 4.20
CA VAL A 193 4.92 17.74 5.18
C VAL A 193 6.08 18.38 4.45
N LYS A 194 6.13 19.73 4.42
CA LYS A 194 7.23 20.46 3.79
C LYS A 194 8.52 20.32 4.61
N ASN A 195 9.63 20.03 3.91
CA ASN A 195 10.97 19.87 4.53
C ASN A 195 10.96 18.91 5.73
N PRO A 196 10.59 17.64 5.54
CA PRO A 196 10.51 16.67 6.64
C PRO A 196 11.89 16.48 7.28
N ARG A 197 11.92 16.48 8.61
CA ARG A 197 13.13 16.20 9.36
C ARG A 197 13.34 14.68 9.44
N VAL A 198 14.58 14.25 9.25
CA VAL A 198 15.00 12.85 9.36
C VAL A 198 15.86 12.68 10.61
N GLY A 199 15.60 11.62 11.36
CA GLY A 199 16.42 11.23 12.50
C GLY A 199 16.64 9.73 12.52
N ILE A 200 17.78 9.29 13.05
CA ILE A 200 18.04 7.87 13.30
C ILE A 200 17.61 7.56 14.73
N VAL A 201 16.79 6.51 14.90
CA VAL A 201 16.45 6.01 16.24
C VAL A 201 17.71 5.40 16.84
N ASN A 202 18.14 5.93 17.99
CA ASN A 202 19.37 5.58 18.68
C ASN A 202 19.15 5.57 20.20
N ILE A 203 20.12 5.03 20.94
CA ILE A 203 20.07 4.91 22.43
C ILE A 203 20.33 6.22 23.15
N GLY A 204 20.82 7.24 22.47
CA GLY A 204 21.12 8.57 23.03
C GLY A 204 21.43 9.57 21.93
N VAL A 205 21.57 10.85 22.32
CA VAL A 205 21.81 11.99 21.42
C VAL A 205 23.31 12.35 21.34
N GLU A 206 24.14 11.81 22.24
CA GLU A 206 25.55 12.06 22.30
C GLU A 206 26.27 11.43 21.10
N GLU A 207 27.30 12.09 20.59
CA GLU A 207 28.01 11.70 19.38
C GLU A 207 28.68 10.30 19.47
N GLU A 208 29.12 9.90 20.67
CA GLU A 208 29.70 8.59 20.93
C GLU A 208 28.67 7.46 21.03
N LYS A 209 27.38 7.77 21.16
CA LYS A 209 26.30 6.77 21.25
C LYS A 209 26.01 6.12 19.90
N GLY A 210 25.47 4.93 19.99
CA GLY A 210 25.08 4.13 18.84
C GLY A 210 26.08 3.02 18.49
N ASN A 211 25.56 2.07 17.74
CA ASN A 211 26.37 0.96 17.21
C ASN A 211 27.14 1.38 15.94
N ALA A 212 27.95 0.47 15.38
CA ALA A 212 28.69 0.73 14.15
C ALA A 212 27.82 1.15 12.99
N LEU A 213 26.62 0.57 12.85
CA LEU A 213 25.67 0.92 11.79
C LEU A 213 25.23 2.38 11.86
N VAL A 214 24.89 2.87 13.06
CA VAL A 214 24.47 4.27 13.26
C VAL A 214 25.61 5.23 12.94
N LYS A 215 26.84 4.89 13.33
CA LYS A 215 28.03 5.73 13.10
C LYS A 215 28.45 5.77 11.63
N GLU A 216 28.18 4.70 10.88
CA GLU A 216 28.48 4.61 9.45
C GLU A 216 27.43 5.34 8.60
N THR A 217 26.16 5.44 9.09
CA THR A 217 25.05 6.05 8.36
C THR A 217 25.03 7.56 8.44
#